data_a690f36372c66b2c547a8b147154e109
#
_entry.id   a690f36372c66b2c547a8b147154e109
#
_cell.length_a   1.000
_cell.length_b   1.000
_cell.length_c   1.000
_cell.angle_alpha   90.00
_cell.angle_beta   90.00
_cell.angle_gamma   90.00
#
_symmetry.space_group_name_H-M   'P 1'
#
loop_
_entity.id
_entity.type
_entity.pdbx_description
1 polymer ?
#
loop_
_entity_poly.entity_id
_entity_poly.type
_entity_poly.pdbx_seq_one_letter_code
_entity_poly.pdbx_strand_id
1 'polypeptide(L)'
;MIDRVKNFNPKALINSEKYRQYVENFESEILRGISKLIALYTIKNKGEEGIYGYKLAQDLKKDMKDALIIKEGTLYPILRKLKADGLLTSKKKEYNGRLRSYYIITDVGISVYNHLVGFLTHLISSLSQIVDIEINLNDERYIICPNCSNRIEIDKISEEYCKACGLNLDHFQKK
;
A
#
# COMPACT_ATOMS: atom_id res chain seq x y z
N MET A 1 -5.32 -16.40 -4.09
CA MET A 1 -6.64 -15.77 -4.02
C MET A 1 -6.60 -14.77 -2.88
N ILE A 2 -7.04 -13.54 -3.10
CA ILE A 2 -7.18 -12.52 -2.06
C ILE A 2 -8.59 -12.67 -1.54
N ASP A 3 -8.76 -12.98 -0.25
CA ASP A 3 -10.07 -13.17 0.33
C ASP A 3 -10.67 -11.82 0.73
N ARG A 4 -11.98 -11.74 0.62
CA ARG A 4 -12.80 -10.56 0.84
C ARG A 4 -12.88 -10.10 2.28
N VAL A 5 -13.33 -8.88 2.44
CA VAL A 5 -13.89 -8.33 3.68
C VAL A 5 -14.97 -9.29 4.21
N LYS A 6 -14.78 -9.83 5.41
CA LYS A 6 -15.68 -10.84 6.00
C LYS A 6 -17.14 -10.36 6.15
N ASN A 7 -17.36 -9.05 6.19
CA ASN A 7 -18.67 -8.46 6.47
C ASN A 7 -19.49 -8.13 5.22
N PHE A 8 -18.94 -8.29 4.02
CA PHE A 8 -19.64 -8.01 2.78
C PHE A 8 -20.07 -9.33 2.12
N ASN A 9 -21.37 -9.59 2.07
CA ASN A 9 -21.93 -10.76 1.41
C ASN A 9 -22.62 -10.36 0.11
N PRO A 10 -21.93 -10.43 -1.06
CA PRO A 10 -22.54 -10.09 -2.35
C PRO A 10 -23.69 -11.00 -2.73
N LYS A 11 -23.80 -12.19 -2.14
CA LYS A 11 -24.95 -13.10 -2.35
C LYS A 11 -26.27 -12.49 -1.88
N ALA A 12 -26.23 -11.55 -0.91
CA ALA A 12 -27.43 -10.87 -0.42
C ALA A 12 -27.93 -9.79 -1.38
N LEU A 13 -27.03 -9.22 -2.21
CA LEU A 13 -27.34 -8.09 -3.09
C LEU A 13 -27.54 -8.47 -4.55
N ILE A 14 -26.95 -9.59 -5.01
CA ILE A 14 -26.91 -9.97 -6.42
C ILE A 14 -27.32 -11.43 -6.59
N ASN A 15 -28.54 -11.65 -7.04
CA ASN A 15 -29.09 -13.01 -7.26
C ASN A 15 -28.48 -13.73 -8.47
N SER A 16 -27.95 -13.00 -9.45
CA SER A 16 -27.36 -13.59 -10.66
C SER A 16 -25.90 -13.98 -10.45
N GLU A 17 -25.54 -15.22 -10.72
CA GLU A 17 -24.16 -15.74 -10.67
C GLU A 17 -23.21 -14.95 -11.57
N LYS A 18 -23.67 -14.57 -12.77
CA LYS A 18 -22.90 -13.77 -13.74
C LYS A 18 -22.48 -12.42 -13.16
N TYR A 19 -23.40 -11.70 -12.53
CA TYR A 19 -23.10 -10.39 -11.95
C TYR A 19 -22.23 -10.51 -10.70
N ARG A 20 -22.41 -11.55 -9.92
CA ARG A 20 -21.57 -11.87 -8.76
C ARG A 20 -20.11 -12.06 -9.17
N GLN A 21 -19.88 -12.82 -10.24
CA GLN A 21 -18.55 -13.07 -10.78
C GLN A 21 -17.90 -11.77 -11.31
N TYR A 22 -18.69 -10.86 -11.90
CA TYR A 22 -18.21 -9.57 -12.35
C TYR A 22 -17.69 -8.71 -11.17
N VAL A 23 -18.47 -8.61 -10.09
CA VAL A 23 -18.07 -7.89 -8.87
C VAL A 23 -16.81 -8.50 -8.26
N GLU A 24 -16.74 -9.83 -8.18
CA GLU A 24 -15.56 -10.54 -7.65
C GLU A 24 -14.29 -10.27 -8.43
N ASN A 25 -14.38 -10.22 -9.75
CA ASN A 25 -13.25 -9.90 -10.60
C ASN A 25 -12.77 -8.45 -10.38
N PHE A 26 -13.70 -7.49 -10.38
CA PHE A 26 -13.39 -6.08 -10.14
C PHE A 26 -12.72 -5.86 -8.77
N GLU A 27 -13.28 -6.41 -7.70
CA GLU A 27 -12.67 -6.35 -6.37
C GLU A 27 -11.26 -6.95 -6.36
N SER A 28 -11.07 -8.10 -7.02
CA SER A 28 -9.78 -8.79 -7.09
C SER A 28 -8.71 -7.98 -7.81
N GLU A 29 -9.09 -7.21 -8.84
CA GLU A 29 -8.17 -6.33 -9.57
C GLU A 29 -7.68 -5.17 -8.69
N ILE A 30 -8.60 -4.49 -8.00
CA ILE A 30 -8.26 -3.42 -7.05
C ILE A 30 -7.38 -3.95 -5.93
N LEU A 31 -7.79 -5.05 -5.29
CA LEU A 31 -7.07 -5.62 -4.15
C LEU A 31 -5.66 -6.10 -4.53
N ARG A 32 -5.45 -6.54 -5.77
CA ARG A 32 -4.13 -6.95 -6.27
C ARG A 32 -3.14 -5.78 -6.31
N GLY A 33 -3.59 -4.61 -6.72
CA GLY A 33 -2.79 -3.37 -6.68
C GLY A 33 -2.49 -2.92 -5.25
N ILE A 34 -3.54 -2.81 -4.44
CA ILE A 34 -3.47 -2.36 -3.05
C ILE A 34 -2.58 -3.28 -2.20
N SER A 35 -2.62 -4.60 -2.43
CA SER A 35 -1.79 -5.56 -1.69
C SER A 35 -0.30 -5.28 -1.78
N LYS A 36 0.20 -4.82 -2.94
CA LYS A 36 1.61 -4.44 -3.11
C LYS A 36 1.96 -3.20 -2.27
N LEU A 37 1.09 -2.21 -2.28
CA LEU A 37 1.26 -0.97 -1.53
C LEU A 37 1.29 -1.24 -0.02
N ILE A 38 0.34 -2.05 0.47
CA ILE A 38 0.24 -2.39 1.90
C ILE A 38 1.44 -3.25 2.34
N ALA A 39 1.91 -4.17 1.49
CA ALA A 39 3.13 -4.94 1.78
C ALA A 39 4.35 -4.02 1.92
N LEU A 40 4.54 -3.05 1.02
CA LEU A 40 5.62 -2.05 1.12
C LEU A 40 5.48 -1.21 2.40
N TYR A 41 4.28 -0.76 2.75
CA TYR A 41 3.99 -0.03 3.99
C TYR A 41 4.43 -0.81 5.23
N THR A 42 3.96 -2.06 5.35
CA THR A 42 4.25 -2.87 6.54
C THR A 42 5.74 -3.18 6.64
N ILE A 43 6.42 -3.47 5.52
CA ILE A 43 7.88 -3.72 5.53
C ILE A 43 8.64 -2.43 5.86
N LYS A 44 8.24 -1.27 5.31
CA LYS A 44 8.83 0.05 5.64
C LYS A 44 8.82 0.31 7.15
N ASN A 45 7.71 0.02 7.82
CA ASN A 45 7.54 0.26 9.26
C ASN A 45 8.39 -0.68 10.14
N LYS A 46 9.00 -1.74 9.58
CA LYS A 46 9.93 -2.62 10.30
C LYS A 46 11.39 -2.15 10.20
N GLY A 47 11.66 -1.12 9.42
CA GLY A 47 13.00 -0.55 9.26
C GLY A 47 14.04 -1.57 8.81
N GLU A 48 15.27 -1.46 9.32
CA GLU A 48 16.40 -2.29 8.96
C GLU A 48 16.32 -3.74 9.49
N GLU A 49 15.51 -3.99 10.52
CA GLU A 49 15.30 -5.34 11.05
C GLU A 49 14.61 -6.24 10.02
N GLY A 50 13.71 -5.64 9.22
CA GLY A 50 12.91 -6.33 8.24
C GLY A 50 11.87 -7.26 8.86
N ILE A 51 11.16 -7.98 8.00
CA ILE A 51 10.11 -8.90 8.41
C ILE A 51 10.08 -10.14 7.51
N TYR A 52 9.87 -11.34 8.08
CA TYR A 52 9.72 -12.56 7.28
C TYR A 52 8.26 -12.78 6.86
N GLY A 53 8.06 -13.47 5.72
CA GLY A 53 6.77 -13.53 5.02
C GLY A 53 5.59 -13.97 5.87
N TYR A 54 5.75 -15.00 6.74
CA TYR A 54 4.67 -15.45 7.63
C TYR A 54 4.25 -14.36 8.63
N LYS A 55 5.23 -13.68 9.26
CA LYS A 55 4.93 -12.59 10.21
C LYS A 55 4.29 -11.41 9.49
N LEU A 56 4.74 -11.11 8.26
CA LEU A 56 4.12 -10.08 7.41
C LEU A 56 2.65 -10.40 7.15
N ALA A 57 2.30 -11.65 6.80
CA ALA A 57 0.91 -12.06 6.59
C ALA A 57 0.04 -11.86 7.85
N GLN A 58 0.59 -12.17 9.03
CA GLN A 58 -0.09 -11.95 10.31
C GLN A 58 -0.31 -10.46 10.61
N ASP A 59 0.75 -9.64 10.43
CA ASP A 59 0.68 -8.20 10.71
C ASP A 59 -0.32 -7.53 9.75
N LEU A 60 -0.27 -7.86 8.45
CA LEU A 60 -1.23 -7.37 7.46
C LEU A 60 -2.69 -7.67 7.85
N LYS A 61 -2.97 -8.90 8.28
CA LYS A 61 -4.30 -9.29 8.72
C LYS A 61 -4.77 -8.46 9.91
N LYS A 62 -3.87 -8.24 10.89
CA LYS A 62 -4.16 -7.46 12.09
C LYS A 62 -4.38 -5.98 11.78
N ASP A 63 -3.47 -5.36 11.01
CA ASP A 63 -3.49 -3.93 10.71
C ASP A 63 -4.71 -3.54 9.88
N MET A 64 -5.14 -4.42 8.99
CA MET A 64 -6.33 -4.21 8.15
C MET A 64 -7.62 -4.64 8.84
N LYS A 65 -7.60 -5.01 10.13
CA LYS A 65 -8.79 -5.44 10.89
C LYS A 65 -9.64 -6.47 10.14
N ASP A 66 -8.99 -7.43 9.50
CA ASP A 66 -9.60 -8.44 8.62
C ASP A 66 -10.29 -7.87 7.34
N ALA A 67 -10.19 -6.56 7.06
CA ALA A 67 -10.74 -5.97 5.84
C ALA A 67 -10.04 -6.48 4.57
N LEU A 68 -8.77 -6.88 4.68
CA LEU A 68 -7.99 -7.47 3.61
C LEU A 68 -7.22 -8.68 4.15
N ILE A 69 -7.52 -9.86 3.61
CA ILE A 69 -6.79 -11.08 3.97
C ILE A 69 -5.99 -11.53 2.75
N ILE A 70 -4.65 -11.40 2.85
CA ILE A 70 -3.74 -11.87 1.82
C ILE A 70 -3.22 -13.26 2.24
N LYS A 71 -3.62 -14.30 1.52
CA LYS A 71 -3.10 -15.65 1.75
C LYS A 71 -1.61 -15.74 1.41
N GLU A 72 -0.88 -16.57 2.11
CA GLU A 72 0.56 -16.79 1.88
C GLU A 72 0.88 -17.10 0.42
N GLY A 73 0.05 -17.93 -0.23
CA GLY A 73 0.20 -18.25 -1.65
C GLY A 73 0.13 -17.06 -2.60
N THR A 74 -0.51 -15.95 -2.19
CA THR A 74 -0.54 -14.69 -2.94
C THR A 74 0.59 -13.75 -2.49
N LEU A 75 0.90 -13.72 -1.20
CA LEU A 75 1.90 -12.82 -0.65
C LEU A 75 3.33 -13.12 -1.15
N TYR A 76 3.73 -14.39 -1.18
CA TYR A 76 5.08 -14.75 -1.62
C TYR A 76 5.39 -14.39 -3.09
N PRO A 77 4.49 -14.56 -4.07
CA PRO A 77 4.66 -14.02 -5.43
C PRO A 77 4.84 -12.50 -5.43
N ILE A 78 4.07 -11.76 -4.63
CA ILE A 78 4.21 -10.29 -4.50
C ILE A 78 5.61 -9.95 -3.97
N LEU A 79 6.06 -10.57 -2.88
CA LEU A 79 7.38 -10.33 -2.31
C LEU A 79 8.51 -10.63 -3.28
N ARG A 80 8.41 -11.74 -4.03
CA ARG A 80 9.38 -12.09 -5.08
C ARG A 80 9.43 -11.03 -6.17
N LYS A 81 8.27 -10.54 -6.62
CA LYS A 81 8.19 -9.51 -7.65
C LYS A 81 8.79 -8.19 -7.15
N LEU A 82 8.40 -7.71 -5.97
CA LEU A 82 8.95 -6.49 -5.38
C LEU A 82 10.48 -6.56 -5.18
N LYS A 83 11.00 -7.75 -4.83
CA LYS A 83 12.43 -7.97 -4.73
C LYS A 83 13.12 -7.98 -6.10
N ALA A 84 12.53 -8.64 -7.09
CA ALA A 84 13.06 -8.65 -8.48
C ALA A 84 13.08 -7.23 -9.09
N ASP A 85 12.10 -6.41 -8.74
CA ASP A 85 12.02 -5.00 -9.18
C ASP A 85 12.94 -4.07 -8.36
N GLY A 86 13.75 -4.59 -7.41
CA GLY A 86 14.70 -3.81 -6.60
C GLY A 86 14.06 -2.97 -5.48
N LEU A 87 12.76 -3.09 -5.24
CA LEU A 87 12.06 -2.34 -4.19
C LEU A 87 12.28 -2.94 -2.80
N LEU A 88 12.61 -4.22 -2.72
CA LEU A 88 12.97 -4.94 -1.51
C LEU A 88 14.31 -5.62 -1.67
N THR A 89 15.02 -5.75 -0.56
CA THR A 89 16.12 -6.69 -0.40
C THR A 89 15.76 -7.76 0.64
N SER A 90 16.59 -8.79 0.82
CA SER A 90 16.35 -9.78 1.86
C SER A 90 17.64 -10.27 2.48
N LYS A 91 17.61 -10.45 3.81
CA LYS A 91 18.69 -11.08 4.60
C LYS A 91 18.17 -12.39 5.19
N LYS A 92 19.01 -13.41 5.25
CA LYS A 92 18.69 -14.65 5.97
C LYS A 92 19.03 -14.46 7.45
N LYS A 93 18.07 -14.75 8.32
CA LYS A 93 18.25 -14.74 9.78
C LYS A 93 17.66 -16.02 10.35
N GLU A 94 18.31 -16.57 11.39
CA GLU A 94 17.77 -17.68 12.16
C GLU A 94 16.71 -17.18 13.15
N TYR A 95 15.60 -17.89 13.23
CA TYR A 95 14.54 -17.64 14.19
C TYR A 95 13.96 -18.99 14.66
N ASN A 96 14.06 -19.28 15.94
CA ASN A 96 13.62 -20.56 16.55
C ASN A 96 14.18 -21.79 15.81
N GLY A 97 15.49 -21.82 15.56
CA GLY A 97 16.17 -22.94 14.90
C GLY A 97 15.87 -23.09 13.40
N ARG A 98 15.19 -22.10 12.79
CA ARG A 98 14.85 -22.14 11.34
C ARG A 98 15.39 -20.91 10.63
N LEU A 99 16.05 -21.13 9.50
CA LEU A 99 16.53 -20.05 8.63
C LEU A 99 15.36 -19.42 7.87
N ARG A 100 15.16 -18.10 8.05
CA ARG A 100 14.08 -17.33 7.41
C ARG A 100 14.63 -16.17 6.60
N SER A 101 13.97 -15.84 5.48
CA SER A 101 14.27 -14.65 4.68
C SER A 101 13.50 -13.46 5.25
N TYR A 102 14.23 -12.46 5.73
CA TYR A 102 13.69 -11.18 6.19
C TYR A 102 13.76 -10.17 5.06
N TYR A 103 12.62 -9.61 4.71
CA TYR A 103 12.48 -8.58 3.67
C TYR A 103 12.67 -7.21 4.28
N ILE A 104 13.42 -6.36 3.58
CA ILE A 104 13.75 -4.99 3.98
C ILE A 104 13.47 -4.11 2.77
N ILE A 105 12.84 -2.95 3.00
CA ILE A 105 12.59 -1.99 1.91
C ILE A 105 13.89 -1.27 1.54
N THR A 106 14.09 -0.99 0.24
CA THR A 106 15.21 -0.20 -0.26
C THR A 106 14.83 1.29 -0.33
N ASP A 107 15.81 2.20 -0.51
CA ASP A 107 15.52 3.63 -0.72
C ASP A 107 14.66 3.86 -1.96
N VAL A 108 14.92 3.10 -3.03
CA VAL A 108 14.05 3.09 -4.21
C VAL A 108 12.64 2.61 -3.87
N GLY A 109 12.53 1.56 -3.05
CA GLY A 109 11.26 1.06 -2.55
C GLY A 109 10.49 2.10 -1.72
N ILE A 110 11.17 2.89 -0.88
CA ILE A 110 10.57 3.99 -0.12
C ILE A 110 10.06 5.09 -1.07
N SER A 111 10.86 5.47 -2.06
CA SER A 111 10.47 6.49 -3.05
C SER A 111 9.25 6.06 -3.86
N VAL A 112 9.24 4.82 -4.34
CA VAL A 112 8.09 4.23 -5.05
C VAL A 112 6.87 4.15 -4.16
N TYR A 113 7.00 3.70 -2.90
CA TYR A 113 5.91 3.67 -1.94
C TYR A 113 5.27 5.06 -1.75
N ASN A 114 6.08 6.10 -1.53
CA ASN A 114 5.57 7.46 -1.33
C ASN A 114 4.82 7.98 -2.57
N HIS A 115 5.34 7.70 -3.77
CA HIS A 115 4.66 8.04 -5.02
C HIS A 115 3.31 7.31 -5.16
N LEU A 116 3.28 6.00 -4.89
CA LEU A 116 2.06 5.21 -4.99
C LEU A 116 0.98 5.65 -3.99
N VAL A 117 1.37 6.03 -2.76
CA VAL A 117 0.44 6.60 -1.78
C VAL A 117 -0.14 7.91 -2.28
N GLY A 118 0.71 8.82 -2.78
CA GLY A 118 0.27 10.10 -3.33
C GLY A 118 -0.66 9.92 -4.52
N PHE A 119 -0.31 9.05 -5.46
CA PHE A 119 -1.17 8.70 -6.59
C PHE A 119 -2.55 8.18 -6.13
N LEU A 120 -2.56 7.25 -5.17
CA LEU A 120 -3.81 6.70 -4.63
C LEU A 120 -4.66 7.78 -3.95
N THR A 121 -4.03 8.69 -3.20
CA THR A 121 -4.71 9.84 -2.57
C THR A 121 -5.37 10.73 -3.62
N HIS A 122 -4.65 11.10 -4.68
CA HIS A 122 -5.21 11.87 -5.78
C HIS A 122 -6.34 11.15 -6.49
N LEU A 123 -6.16 9.87 -6.78
CA LEU A 123 -7.18 9.06 -7.44
C LEU A 123 -8.47 9.01 -6.61
N ILE A 124 -8.36 8.75 -5.31
CA ILE A 124 -9.51 8.69 -4.40
C ILE A 124 -10.19 10.06 -4.29
N SER A 125 -9.44 11.15 -4.16
CA SER A 125 -9.98 12.51 -4.12
C SER A 125 -10.73 12.89 -5.41
N SER A 126 -10.21 12.48 -6.57
CA SER A 126 -10.86 12.73 -7.85
C SER A 126 -12.11 11.89 -8.03
N LEU A 127 -12.05 10.62 -7.64
CA LEU A 127 -13.20 9.71 -7.73
C LEU A 127 -14.33 10.12 -6.77
N SER A 128 -14.02 10.65 -5.59
CA SER A 128 -15.04 11.09 -4.61
C SER A 128 -15.99 12.13 -5.19
N GLN A 129 -15.47 13.00 -6.07
CA GLN A 129 -16.29 14.02 -6.75
C GLN A 129 -17.21 13.45 -7.86
N ILE A 130 -16.82 12.30 -8.45
CA ILE A 130 -17.56 11.69 -9.57
C ILE A 130 -18.63 10.71 -9.06
N VAL A 131 -18.30 9.96 -8.00
CA VAL A 131 -19.15 8.87 -7.48
C VAL A 131 -19.91 9.27 -6.22
N ASP A 132 -19.91 10.54 -5.86
CA ASP A 132 -20.65 11.12 -4.72
C ASP A 132 -20.35 10.39 -3.38
N ILE A 133 -19.07 10.12 -3.15
CA ILE A 133 -18.58 9.50 -1.91
C ILE A 133 -17.84 10.55 -1.09
N GLU A 134 -18.28 10.77 0.16
CA GLU A 134 -17.52 11.60 1.10
C GLU A 134 -16.33 10.82 1.65
N ILE A 135 -15.11 11.27 1.32
CA ILE A 135 -13.87 10.70 1.84
C ILE A 135 -13.09 11.79 2.53
N ASN A 136 -12.91 11.67 3.84
CA ASN A 136 -12.07 12.57 4.60
C ASN A 136 -10.63 12.04 4.63
N LEU A 137 -9.77 12.59 3.75
CA LEU A 137 -8.34 12.24 3.65
C LEU A 137 -7.44 13.24 4.37
N ASN A 138 -8.00 14.12 5.22
CA ASN A 138 -7.22 15.15 5.90
C ASN A 138 -6.25 14.53 6.90
N ASP A 139 -5.03 14.29 6.44
CA ASP A 139 -3.87 14.01 7.28
C ASP A 139 -2.94 15.23 7.21
N GLU A 140 -3.00 16.08 8.24
CA GLU A 140 -2.19 17.30 8.33
C GLU A 140 -0.68 17.04 8.36
N ARG A 141 -0.28 15.76 8.49
CA ARG A 141 1.15 15.36 8.55
C ARG A 141 1.84 15.29 7.20
N TYR A 142 1.08 15.36 6.11
CA TYR A 142 1.63 15.15 4.77
C TYR A 142 1.06 16.13 3.76
N ILE A 143 1.89 16.53 2.78
CA ILE A 143 1.43 17.13 1.53
C ILE A 143 1.74 16.20 0.36
N ILE A 144 0.88 16.26 -0.65
CA ILE A 144 1.07 15.54 -1.90
C ILE A 144 1.59 16.50 -2.95
N CYS A 145 2.73 16.21 -3.54
CA CYS A 145 3.29 17.04 -4.60
C CYS A 145 2.33 17.07 -5.81
N PRO A 146 1.87 18.26 -6.26
CA PRO A 146 0.90 18.34 -7.34
C PRO A 146 1.47 17.93 -8.70
N ASN A 147 2.79 17.93 -8.86
CA ASN A 147 3.43 17.57 -10.11
C ASN A 147 3.69 16.05 -10.25
N CYS A 148 4.19 15.39 -9.20
CA CYS A 148 4.60 13.99 -9.30
C CYS A 148 3.90 13.06 -8.32
N SER A 149 2.91 13.55 -7.56
CA SER A 149 2.16 12.80 -6.54
C SER A 149 3.04 12.19 -5.43
N ASN A 150 4.28 12.67 -5.24
CA ASN A 150 5.10 12.21 -4.14
C ASN A 150 4.57 12.73 -2.81
N ARG A 151 4.40 11.83 -1.83
CA ARG A 151 4.00 12.18 -0.48
C ARG A 151 5.19 12.71 0.32
N ILE A 152 5.05 13.91 0.90
CA ILE A 152 6.08 14.64 1.63
C ILE A 152 5.62 14.84 3.07
N GLU A 153 6.40 14.41 4.06
CA GLU A 153 6.11 14.60 5.49
C GLU A 153 6.33 16.07 5.87
N ILE A 154 5.36 16.70 6.55
CA ILE A 154 5.42 18.13 6.89
C ILE A 154 6.55 18.41 7.87
N ASP A 155 6.82 17.53 8.83
CA ASP A 155 7.92 17.68 9.79
C ASP A 155 9.32 17.65 9.14
N LYS A 156 9.41 17.20 7.89
CA LYS A 156 10.63 17.17 7.07
C LYS A 156 10.67 18.26 6.01
N ILE A 157 9.69 19.18 6.02
CA ILE A 157 9.65 20.32 5.09
C ILE A 157 10.59 21.44 5.57
N SER A 158 11.88 21.12 5.71
CA SER A 158 12.95 22.11 5.57
C SER A 158 13.35 22.32 4.11
N GLU A 159 12.67 21.64 3.18
CA GLU A 159 13.03 21.60 1.77
C GLU A 159 12.05 22.43 0.96
N GLU A 160 12.58 23.44 0.31
CA GLU A 160 11.84 24.33 -0.60
C GLU A 160 11.34 23.58 -1.86
N TYR A 161 11.86 22.36 -2.12
CA TYR A 161 11.61 21.61 -3.35
C TYR A 161 11.21 20.16 -3.10
N CYS A 162 10.36 19.63 -3.96
CA CYS A 162 10.03 18.21 -3.96
C CYS A 162 11.27 17.39 -4.37
N LYS A 163 11.77 16.51 -3.49
CA LYS A 163 12.93 15.63 -3.76
C LYS A 163 12.76 14.72 -4.97
N ALA A 164 11.53 14.37 -5.32
CA ALA A 164 11.27 13.45 -6.43
C ALA A 164 11.27 14.13 -7.80
N CYS A 165 10.78 15.38 -7.90
CA CYS A 165 10.63 16.05 -9.21
C CYS A 165 11.16 17.48 -9.26
N GLY A 166 11.71 18.01 -8.17
CA GLY A 166 12.27 19.36 -8.11
C GLY A 166 11.25 20.51 -8.10
N LEU A 167 9.94 20.23 -8.00
CA LEU A 167 8.94 21.31 -7.92
C LEU A 167 9.15 22.13 -6.67
N ASN A 168 9.14 23.49 -6.81
CA ASN A 168 9.14 24.38 -5.66
C ASN A 168 7.83 24.26 -4.88
N LEU A 169 7.92 24.12 -3.55
CA LEU A 169 6.81 23.85 -2.64
C LEU A 169 6.38 25.06 -1.82
N ASP A 170 7.03 26.23 -1.96
CA ASP A 170 6.78 27.42 -1.13
C ASP A 170 5.32 27.88 -1.13
N HIS A 171 4.64 27.73 -2.26
CA HIS A 171 3.23 28.09 -2.41
C HIS A 171 2.25 27.11 -1.73
N PHE A 172 2.72 25.90 -1.38
CA PHE A 172 1.89 24.84 -0.78
C PHE A 172 2.06 24.71 0.72
N GLN A 173 3.03 25.44 1.31
CA GLN A 173 3.32 25.43 2.75
C GLN A 173 2.48 26.43 3.55
N LYS A 174 1.74 27.32 2.88
CA LYS A 174 0.94 28.39 3.51
C LYS A 174 -0.55 28.02 3.49
N LYS A 175 -0.97 27.05 4.30
CA LYS A 175 -2.36 26.97 4.75
C LYS A 175 -2.41 26.55 6.21
#